data_728003fd0bb2e5cca720c7eeff00fa15
#
_entry.id   728003fd0bb2e5cca720c7eeff00fa15
#
_cell.length_a   1.000
_cell.length_b   1.000
_cell.length_c   1.000
_cell.angle_alpha   90.00
_cell.angle_beta   90.00
_cell.angle_gamma   90.00
#
_symmetry.space_group_name_H-M   'P 1'
#
loop_
_entity.id
_entity.type
_entity.pdbx_description
1 polymer ?
#
loop_
_entity_poly.entity_id
_entity_poly.type
_entity_poly.pdbx_seq_one_letter_code
_entity_poly.pdbx_strand_id
1 'polypeptide(L)'
;MRLRTLRSDGAAYVALPDGRLARVDRILGGGPPDLLGILVAGSLNGLAQAVSAGVSDTACVDPDSPVAEPWTRPRKILGIGLNYGAHAGDLGEQAPRTSPASFLKGDHTIVGPGQPIVVPPDIGRVTAEAELGLVIGRTCYRVGVDEAMSYVAGVVPVLDQTAEAVLLENPRYLTRVKNYPTFFSFGPDLITIDEVLSAGPLARLRVATLHNGAVHRDDTVAGMTFSPAELLSFHSHVMPFYPGDILSTGTPGAVPIVPGDVVGCELGHGLALLTNPVV
;
A
#
# COMPACT_ATOMS: atom_id res chain seq x y z
N MET A 1 7.62 -11.69 7.22
CA MET A 1 6.33 -12.00 7.89
C MET A 1 5.20 -11.27 7.18
N ARG A 2 3.98 -11.82 7.22
CA ARG A 2 2.74 -11.17 6.74
C ARG A 2 1.86 -10.84 7.93
N LEU A 3 1.48 -9.59 8.03
CA LEU A 3 0.63 -9.09 9.13
C LEU A 3 -0.65 -8.52 8.56
N ARG A 4 -1.78 -8.83 9.20
CA ARG A 4 -3.11 -8.33 8.82
C ARG A 4 -3.93 -7.94 10.02
N THR A 5 -4.91 -7.09 9.78
CA THR A 5 -5.92 -6.73 10.77
C THR A 5 -7.18 -7.51 10.48
N LEU A 6 -7.75 -8.20 11.49
CA LEU A 6 -9.03 -8.88 11.33
C LEU A 6 -10.20 -7.95 11.65
N ARG A 7 -11.26 -8.07 10.86
CA ARG A 7 -12.49 -7.26 11.02
C ARG A 7 -13.25 -7.55 12.31
N SER A 8 -13.11 -8.76 12.84
CA SER A 8 -13.84 -9.22 14.01
C SER A 8 -13.52 -8.46 15.29
N ASP A 9 -12.25 -8.00 15.44
CA ASP A 9 -11.76 -7.40 16.68
C ASP A 9 -10.80 -6.22 16.48
N GLY A 10 -10.46 -5.89 15.22
CA GLY A 10 -9.51 -4.83 14.88
C GLY A 10 -8.06 -5.11 15.30
N ALA A 11 -7.76 -6.34 15.72
CA ALA A 11 -6.43 -6.70 16.18
C ALA A 11 -5.51 -7.15 15.04
N ALA A 12 -4.21 -7.03 15.27
CA ALA A 12 -3.17 -7.48 14.36
C ALA A 12 -2.87 -8.98 14.55
N TYR A 13 -2.73 -9.66 13.42
CA TYR A 13 -2.38 -11.07 13.34
C TYR A 13 -1.18 -11.26 12.40
N VAL A 14 -0.35 -12.24 12.70
CA VAL A 14 0.74 -12.68 11.83
C VAL A 14 0.38 -14.02 11.20
N ALA A 15 0.61 -14.16 9.89
CA ALA A 15 0.47 -15.44 9.19
C ALA A 15 1.66 -16.34 9.53
N LEU A 16 1.37 -17.57 9.99
CA LEU A 16 2.35 -18.60 10.29
C LEU A 16 2.67 -19.43 9.04
N PRO A 17 3.81 -20.15 9.01
CA PRO A 17 4.19 -21.00 7.88
C PRO A 17 3.18 -22.12 7.54
N ASP A 18 2.38 -22.54 8.52
CA ASP A 18 1.32 -23.55 8.36
C ASP A 18 -0.03 -22.95 7.88
N GLY A 19 -0.06 -21.66 7.59
CA GLY A 19 -1.23 -20.91 7.10
C GLY A 19 -2.12 -20.34 8.20
N ARG A 20 -1.98 -20.75 9.46
CA ARG A 20 -2.76 -20.20 10.58
C ARG A 20 -2.42 -18.73 10.84
N LEU A 21 -3.35 -18.00 11.44
CA LEU A 21 -3.16 -16.63 11.89
C LEU A 21 -3.01 -16.61 13.41
N ALA A 22 -1.94 -15.98 13.89
CA ALA A 22 -1.68 -15.85 15.32
C ALA A 22 -1.74 -14.39 15.77
N ARG A 23 -2.43 -14.13 16.85
CA ARG A 23 -2.65 -12.78 17.38
C ARG A 23 -1.36 -12.21 17.97
N VAL A 24 -0.95 -11.02 17.48
CA VAL A 24 0.38 -10.47 17.76
C VAL A 24 0.58 -10.10 19.23
N ASP A 25 -0.40 -9.45 19.87
CA ASP A 25 -0.32 -9.07 21.29
C ASP A 25 -0.17 -10.30 22.22
N ARG A 26 -0.73 -11.46 21.83
CA ARG A 26 -0.56 -12.71 22.56
C ARG A 26 0.83 -13.30 22.42
N ILE A 27 1.39 -13.24 21.21
CA ILE A 27 2.76 -13.69 20.92
C ILE A 27 3.78 -12.87 21.71
N LEU A 28 3.58 -11.54 21.78
CA LEU A 28 4.48 -10.62 22.47
C LEU A 28 4.29 -10.58 24.00
N GLY A 29 3.30 -11.31 24.53
CA GLY A 29 3.00 -11.28 25.97
C GLY A 29 2.41 -9.96 26.46
N GLY A 30 1.81 -9.17 25.55
CA GLY A 30 1.23 -7.85 25.80
C GLY A 30 1.65 -6.82 24.73
N GLY A 31 1.21 -5.58 24.90
CA GLY A 31 1.52 -4.49 23.99
C GLY A 31 0.32 -4.06 23.13
N PRO A 32 0.53 -3.20 22.10
CA PRO A 32 -0.54 -2.72 21.24
C PRO A 32 -1.23 -3.87 20.51
N PRO A 33 -2.57 -3.93 20.52
CA PRO A 33 -3.29 -4.98 19.81
C PRO A 33 -3.40 -4.73 18.32
N ASP A 34 -3.29 -3.48 17.85
CA ASP A 34 -3.45 -3.08 16.47
C ASP A 34 -2.11 -2.91 15.75
N LEU A 35 -2.16 -3.01 14.41
CA LEU A 35 -0.95 -3.04 13.58
C LEU A 35 -0.21 -1.69 13.60
N LEU A 36 -0.91 -0.56 13.65
CA LEU A 36 -0.26 0.76 13.74
C LEU A 36 0.49 0.91 15.07
N GLY A 37 -0.11 0.49 16.18
CA GLY A 37 0.52 0.48 17.49
C GLY A 37 1.80 -0.37 17.52
N ILE A 38 1.80 -1.53 16.85
CA ILE A 38 2.97 -2.42 16.73
C ILE A 38 4.10 -1.72 15.95
N LEU A 39 3.77 -1.02 14.86
CA LEU A 39 4.74 -0.23 14.08
C LEU A 39 5.32 0.91 14.92
N VAL A 40 4.47 1.68 15.60
CA VAL A 40 4.88 2.80 16.46
C VAL A 40 5.76 2.33 17.64
N ALA A 41 5.45 1.19 18.23
CA ALA A 41 6.25 0.58 19.29
C ALA A 41 7.57 -0.05 18.81
N GLY A 42 7.79 -0.16 17.48
CA GLY A 42 8.98 -0.79 16.92
C GLY A 42 9.09 -2.29 17.20
N SER A 43 7.96 -2.98 17.39
CA SER A 43 7.90 -4.35 17.90
C SER A 43 8.14 -5.44 16.85
N LEU A 44 8.34 -5.10 15.57
CA LEU A 44 8.45 -6.09 14.48
C LEU A 44 9.61 -7.07 14.68
N ASN A 45 10.77 -6.60 15.14
CA ASN A 45 11.92 -7.49 15.36
C ASN A 45 11.67 -8.48 16.50
N GLY A 46 11.06 -8.01 17.61
CA GLY A 46 10.66 -8.88 18.71
C GLY A 46 9.62 -9.91 18.29
N LEU A 47 8.65 -9.50 17.47
CA LEU A 47 7.67 -10.40 16.89
C LEU A 47 8.31 -11.47 16.00
N ALA A 48 9.27 -11.09 15.12
CA ALA A 48 9.97 -12.04 14.28
C ALA A 48 10.72 -13.10 15.09
N GLN A 49 11.40 -12.69 16.17
CA GLN A 49 12.08 -13.61 17.09
C GLN A 49 11.09 -14.55 17.80
N ALA A 50 9.97 -14.02 18.30
CA ALA A 50 8.97 -14.80 18.98
C ALA A 50 8.29 -15.82 18.06
N VAL A 51 7.97 -15.44 16.81
CA VAL A 51 7.43 -16.35 15.79
C VAL A 51 8.42 -17.46 15.46
N SER A 52 9.71 -17.13 15.33
CA SER A 52 10.77 -18.11 15.04
C SER A 52 11.00 -19.08 16.20
N ALA A 53 10.74 -18.66 17.44
CA ALA A 53 10.84 -19.51 18.64
C ALA A 53 9.65 -20.49 18.79
N GLY A 54 8.58 -20.27 18.03
CA GLY A 54 7.36 -21.09 18.04
C GLY A 54 6.18 -20.38 18.72
N VAL A 55 5.00 -20.55 18.14
CA VAL A 55 3.75 -19.93 18.59
C VAL A 55 2.81 -20.97 19.16
N SER A 56 2.23 -20.68 20.34
CA SER A 56 1.23 -21.54 20.97
C SER A 56 -0.08 -21.58 20.16
N ASP A 57 -0.70 -22.76 20.06
CA ASP A 57 -1.98 -22.98 19.35
C ASP A 57 -3.13 -22.13 19.90
N THR A 58 -3.09 -21.75 21.17
CA THR A 58 -4.15 -20.94 21.81
C THR A 58 -4.26 -19.51 21.30
N ALA A 59 -3.26 -19.04 20.53
CA ALA A 59 -3.25 -17.71 19.93
C ALA A 59 -3.75 -17.69 18.47
N CYS A 60 -4.09 -18.85 17.89
CA CYS A 60 -4.39 -18.98 16.46
C CYS A 60 -5.89 -18.92 16.16
N VAL A 61 -6.20 -18.39 14.97
CA VAL A 61 -7.56 -18.32 14.40
C VAL A 61 -7.56 -18.79 12.93
N ASP A 62 -8.75 -18.96 12.37
CA ASP A 62 -8.95 -19.40 11.01
C ASP A 62 -8.29 -18.41 10.01
N PRO A 63 -7.48 -18.89 9.04
CA PRO A 63 -6.85 -18.07 8.01
C PRO A 63 -7.85 -17.34 7.10
N ASP A 64 -9.06 -17.87 6.95
CA ASP A 64 -10.11 -17.28 6.12
C ASP A 64 -10.95 -16.22 6.84
N SER A 65 -10.56 -15.84 8.07
CA SER A 65 -11.22 -14.78 8.83
C SER A 65 -11.24 -13.46 8.04
N PRO A 66 -12.40 -12.74 7.99
CA PRO A 66 -12.52 -11.49 7.24
C PRO A 66 -11.50 -10.43 7.68
N VAL A 67 -10.81 -9.85 6.70
CA VAL A 67 -9.79 -8.82 6.92
C VAL A 67 -10.39 -7.41 6.90
N ALA A 68 -9.76 -6.50 7.64
CA ALA A 68 -10.00 -5.07 7.58
C ALA A 68 -8.83 -4.37 6.88
N GLU A 69 -8.94 -3.04 6.70
CA GLU A 69 -7.79 -2.21 6.39
C GLU A 69 -6.72 -2.39 7.48
N PRO A 70 -5.43 -2.40 7.14
CA PRO A 70 -4.38 -2.60 8.13
C PRO A 70 -4.41 -1.58 9.27
N TRP A 71 -4.72 -0.31 8.96
CA TRP A 71 -5.04 0.77 9.92
C TRP A 71 -5.78 1.92 9.22
N THR A 72 -6.48 2.76 9.97
CA THR A 72 -7.36 3.81 9.43
C THR A 72 -6.79 5.23 9.53
N ARG A 73 -5.73 5.44 10.31
CA ARG A 73 -5.21 6.78 10.60
C ARG A 73 -3.69 6.88 10.48
N PRO A 74 -3.12 6.67 9.28
CA PRO A 74 -1.75 7.09 9.03
C PRO A 74 -1.65 8.61 9.24
N ARG A 75 -0.48 9.11 9.67
CA ARG A 75 -0.27 10.57 9.74
C ARG A 75 -0.27 11.19 8.35
N LYS A 76 0.18 10.43 7.34
CA LYS A 76 0.07 10.83 5.93
C LYS A 76 0.02 9.63 5.00
N ILE A 77 -0.62 9.85 3.87
CA ILE A 77 -0.55 9.04 2.66
C ILE A 77 0.03 9.96 1.59
N LEU A 78 1.25 9.64 1.14
CA LEU A 78 1.90 10.36 0.05
C LEU A 78 1.85 9.51 -1.20
N GLY A 79 1.20 10.00 -2.26
CA GLY A 79 1.14 9.35 -3.56
C GLY A 79 2.10 9.99 -4.56
N ILE A 80 2.61 9.19 -5.49
CA ILE A 80 3.52 9.61 -6.56
C ILE A 80 2.80 9.49 -7.90
N GLY A 81 2.75 10.59 -8.64
CA GLY A 81 2.23 10.61 -10.00
C GLY A 81 3.31 10.38 -11.06
N LEU A 82 2.92 9.74 -12.19
CA LEU A 82 3.74 9.62 -13.40
C LEU A 82 5.11 8.95 -13.19
N ASN A 83 5.20 7.96 -12.31
CA ASN A 83 6.46 7.28 -12.00
C ASN A 83 6.82 6.12 -12.95
N TYR A 84 5.92 5.75 -13.86
CA TYR A 84 6.18 4.78 -14.93
C TYR A 84 6.02 5.46 -16.30
N GLY A 85 7.02 5.28 -17.17
CA GLY A 85 7.03 5.94 -18.47
C GLY A 85 5.86 5.56 -19.37
N ALA A 86 5.41 4.31 -19.34
CA ALA A 86 4.26 3.84 -20.11
C ALA A 86 2.96 4.54 -19.67
N HIS A 87 2.71 4.64 -18.36
CA HIS A 87 1.54 5.33 -17.82
C HIS A 87 1.56 6.83 -18.13
N ALA A 88 2.71 7.49 -18.03
CA ALA A 88 2.83 8.89 -18.44
C ALA A 88 2.46 9.09 -19.92
N GLY A 89 2.88 8.16 -20.79
CA GLY A 89 2.52 8.17 -22.22
C GLY A 89 1.02 8.00 -22.48
N ASP A 90 0.31 7.19 -21.68
CA ASP A 90 -1.16 7.04 -21.79
C ASP A 90 -1.92 8.35 -21.53
N LEU A 91 -1.34 9.24 -20.71
CA LEU A 91 -1.88 10.58 -20.42
C LEU A 91 -1.35 11.68 -21.35
N GLY A 92 -0.53 11.33 -22.34
CA GLY A 92 0.12 12.30 -23.25
C GLY A 92 1.21 13.13 -22.56
N GLU A 93 1.69 12.68 -21.39
CA GLU A 93 2.69 13.35 -20.58
C GLU A 93 4.03 12.60 -20.63
N GLN A 94 5.07 13.22 -20.10
CA GLN A 94 6.36 12.58 -19.88
C GLN A 94 6.59 12.39 -18.38
N ALA A 95 7.10 11.21 -18.01
CA ALA A 95 7.51 10.98 -16.63
C ALA A 95 8.54 12.05 -16.19
N PRO A 96 8.35 12.72 -15.04
CA PRO A 96 9.28 13.72 -14.54
C PRO A 96 10.66 13.10 -14.32
N ARG A 97 11.72 13.78 -14.79
CA ARG A 97 13.11 13.29 -14.63
C ARG A 97 13.93 14.10 -13.63
N THR A 98 13.43 15.27 -13.21
CA THR A 98 14.16 16.17 -12.31
C THR A 98 13.73 16.02 -10.86
N SER A 99 12.43 15.82 -10.62
CA SER A 99 11.86 15.66 -9.28
C SER A 99 10.57 14.86 -9.36
N PRO A 100 10.27 13.98 -8.38
CA PRO A 100 9.03 13.25 -8.35
C PRO A 100 7.82 14.19 -8.24
N ALA A 101 6.77 13.94 -9.02
CA ALA A 101 5.47 14.57 -8.81
C ALA A 101 4.74 13.83 -7.68
N SER A 102 4.20 14.56 -6.71
CA SER A 102 3.55 13.95 -5.54
C SER A 102 2.32 14.71 -5.08
N PHE A 103 1.48 14.02 -4.33
CA PHE A 103 0.26 14.55 -3.71
C PHE A 103 0.00 13.87 -2.37
N LEU A 104 -0.84 14.49 -1.55
CA LEU A 104 -1.31 13.91 -0.29
C LEU A 104 -2.75 13.44 -0.42
N LYS A 105 -3.08 12.34 0.25
CA LYS A 105 -4.45 11.87 0.47
C LYS A 105 -4.77 11.91 1.96
N GLY A 106 -6.00 12.30 2.28
CA GLY A 106 -6.50 12.29 3.65
C GLY A 106 -6.94 10.88 4.07
N ASP A 107 -6.96 10.61 5.37
CA ASP A 107 -7.40 9.33 5.94
C ASP A 107 -8.87 8.99 5.63
N HIS A 108 -9.72 10.01 5.39
CA HIS A 108 -11.11 9.84 4.95
C HIS A 108 -11.26 9.15 3.58
N THR A 109 -10.18 9.06 2.79
CA THR A 109 -10.17 8.34 1.51
C THR A 109 -10.03 6.84 1.67
N ILE A 110 -9.66 6.35 2.87
CA ILE A 110 -9.37 4.94 3.10
C ILE A 110 -10.64 4.10 3.02
N VAL A 111 -10.56 3.01 2.27
CA VAL A 111 -11.54 1.92 2.23
C VAL A 111 -10.82 0.59 2.38
N GLY A 112 -11.38 -0.32 3.16
CA GLY A 112 -10.75 -1.62 3.45
C GLY A 112 -10.79 -2.59 2.26
N PRO A 113 -9.95 -3.63 2.29
CA PRO A 113 -9.99 -4.71 1.31
C PRO A 113 -11.37 -5.34 1.20
N GLY A 114 -11.83 -5.57 -0.04
CA GLY A 114 -13.15 -6.13 -0.35
C GLY A 114 -14.34 -5.19 -0.08
N GLN A 115 -14.10 -3.97 0.43
CA GLN A 115 -15.16 -2.97 0.61
C GLN A 115 -15.36 -2.16 -0.67
N PRO A 116 -16.57 -1.59 -0.90
CA PRO A 116 -16.88 -0.90 -2.15
C PRO A 116 -16.12 0.41 -2.31
N ILE A 117 -15.53 0.61 -3.49
CA ILE A 117 -15.11 1.92 -3.98
C ILE A 117 -16.35 2.62 -4.53
N VAL A 118 -16.65 3.80 -4.03
CA VAL A 118 -17.82 4.58 -4.46
C VAL A 118 -17.39 5.58 -5.53
N VAL A 119 -17.94 5.45 -6.74
CA VAL A 119 -17.73 6.41 -7.82
C VAL A 119 -18.79 7.52 -7.69
N PRO A 120 -18.40 8.77 -7.36
CA PRO A 120 -19.37 9.87 -7.28
C PRO A 120 -20.01 10.13 -8.65
N PRO A 121 -21.35 10.34 -8.71
CA PRO A 121 -22.09 10.37 -9.98
C PRO A 121 -21.72 11.52 -10.92
N ASP A 122 -21.24 12.64 -10.39
CA ASP A 122 -21.09 13.88 -11.17
C ASP A 122 -19.63 14.28 -11.44
N ILE A 123 -18.65 13.38 -11.21
CA ILE A 123 -17.23 13.72 -11.38
C ILE A 123 -16.63 13.24 -12.70
N GLY A 124 -17.42 12.59 -13.56
CA GLY A 124 -16.97 12.04 -14.83
C GLY A 124 -16.13 10.78 -14.65
N ARG A 125 -15.17 10.56 -15.53
CA ARG A 125 -14.34 9.34 -15.54
C ARG A 125 -13.46 9.26 -14.31
N VAL A 126 -13.52 8.09 -13.64
CA VAL A 126 -12.64 7.69 -12.53
C VAL A 126 -11.79 6.53 -12.98
N THR A 127 -10.53 6.49 -12.52
CA THR A 127 -9.62 5.37 -12.74
C THR A 127 -9.16 4.75 -11.43
N ALA A 128 -8.80 3.47 -11.46
CA ALA A 128 -8.10 2.75 -10.42
C ALA A 128 -6.66 2.46 -10.86
N GLU A 129 -5.72 2.63 -9.95
CA GLU A 129 -4.29 2.59 -10.16
C GLU A 129 -3.66 1.65 -9.13
N ALA A 130 -3.15 0.49 -9.60
CA ALA A 130 -2.43 -0.44 -8.72
C ALA A 130 -1.00 0.07 -8.46
N GLU A 131 -0.59 0.08 -7.20
CA GLU A 131 0.69 0.61 -6.78
C GLU A 131 1.36 -0.24 -5.70
N LEU A 132 2.68 -0.14 -5.63
CA LEU A 132 3.45 -0.58 -4.47
C LEU A 132 3.37 0.49 -3.38
N GLY A 133 2.84 0.17 -2.21
CA GLY A 133 2.88 1.04 -1.03
C GLY A 133 4.06 0.68 -0.12
N LEU A 134 4.93 1.64 0.19
CA LEU A 134 5.95 1.50 1.23
C LEU A 134 5.37 1.91 2.57
N VAL A 135 5.46 1.05 3.57
CA VAL A 135 5.04 1.35 4.95
C VAL A 135 6.25 1.73 5.78
N ILE A 136 6.21 2.91 6.38
CA ILE A 136 7.31 3.41 7.19
C ILE A 136 7.31 2.72 8.55
N GLY A 137 8.46 2.22 8.97
CA GLY A 137 8.66 1.51 10.24
C GLY A 137 9.39 2.32 11.31
N ARG A 138 10.14 3.33 10.91
CA ARG A 138 10.88 4.23 11.82
C ARG A 138 10.77 5.66 11.33
N THR A 139 10.73 6.61 12.27
CA THR A 139 10.77 8.04 11.90
C THR A 139 12.00 8.32 11.05
N CYS A 140 11.79 8.89 9.85
CA CYS A 140 12.87 9.30 8.97
C CYS A 140 12.69 10.76 8.52
N TYR A 141 13.80 11.49 8.51
CA TYR A 141 13.87 12.87 8.07
C TYR A 141 15.27 13.17 7.53
N ARG A 142 15.37 13.66 6.31
CA ARG A 142 16.61 13.97 5.60
C ARG A 142 17.56 12.77 5.49
N VAL A 143 17.02 11.64 5.05
CA VAL A 143 17.78 10.41 4.88
C VAL A 143 18.37 10.29 3.48
N GLY A 144 19.57 9.72 3.39
CA GLY A 144 20.21 9.43 2.10
C GLY A 144 19.53 8.26 1.35
N VAL A 145 19.73 8.18 0.03
CA VAL A 145 19.16 7.12 -0.80
C VAL A 145 19.60 5.73 -0.32
N ASP A 146 20.88 5.59 0.00
CA ASP A 146 21.47 4.30 0.38
C ASP A 146 20.89 3.72 1.69
N GLU A 147 20.41 4.59 2.60
CA GLU A 147 19.83 4.18 3.88
C GLU A 147 18.29 4.19 3.90
N ALA A 148 17.64 4.82 2.90
CA ALA A 148 16.21 5.06 2.90
C ALA A 148 15.38 3.80 3.15
N MET A 149 15.71 2.68 2.48
CA MET A 149 14.98 1.43 2.64
C MET A 149 15.10 0.81 4.03
N SER A 150 16.08 1.18 4.84
CA SER A 150 16.20 0.72 6.23
C SER A 150 15.13 1.31 7.17
N TYR A 151 14.41 2.34 6.72
CA TYR A 151 13.29 2.96 7.45
C TYR A 151 11.93 2.33 7.10
N VAL A 152 11.89 1.45 6.09
CA VAL A 152 10.68 0.78 5.61
C VAL A 152 10.43 -0.48 6.43
N ALA A 153 9.23 -0.61 7.03
CA ALA A 153 8.79 -1.81 7.73
C ALA A 153 8.44 -2.94 6.77
N GLY A 154 7.82 -2.59 5.66
CA GLY A 154 7.35 -3.53 4.67
C GLY A 154 6.58 -2.85 3.55
N VAL A 155 5.89 -3.66 2.78
CA VAL A 155 5.10 -3.21 1.63
C VAL A 155 3.65 -3.66 1.74
N VAL A 156 2.77 -2.92 1.08
CA VAL A 156 1.35 -3.24 0.91
C VAL A 156 0.95 -3.04 -0.55
N PRO A 157 0.05 -3.85 -1.12
CA PRO A 157 -0.63 -3.48 -2.35
C PRO A 157 -1.58 -2.31 -2.09
N VAL A 158 -1.64 -1.40 -3.04
CA VAL A 158 -2.46 -0.17 -3.00
C VAL A 158 -3.33 -0.10 -4.25
N LEU A 159 -4.54 0.41 -4.09
CA LEU A 159 -5.37 0.95 -5.16
C LEU A 159 -5.57 2.44 -4.89
N ASP A 160 -4.98 3.29 -5.75
CA ASP A 160 -5.16 4.74 -5.76
C ASP A 160 -6.21 5.12 -6.81
N GLN A 161 -7.33 5.68 -6.38
CA GLN A 161 -8.37 6.13 -7.30
C GLN A 161 -8.14 7.59 -7.66
N THR A 162 -8.45 7.88 -8.94
CA THR A 162 -8.23 9.19 -9.57
C THR A 162 -9.50 9.66 -10.27
N ALA A 163 -9.99 10.86 -9.91
CA ALA A 163 -11.01 11.56 -10.70
C ALA A 163 -10.38 12.12 -11.98
N GLU A 164 -10.15 11.24 -12.97
CA GLU A 164 -9.36 11.55 -14.16
C GLU A 164 -10.00 12.68 -14.99
N ALA A 165 -11.32 12.75 -15.09
CA ALA A 165 -11.99 13.86 -15.79
C ALA A 165 -11.65 15.21 -15.16
N VAL A 166 -11.54 15.27 -13.82
CA VAL A 166 -11.14 16.50 -13.09
C VAL A 166 -9.65 16.80 -13.31
N LEU A 167 -8.80 15.77 -13.40
CA LEU A 167 -7.37 15.91 -13.70
C LEU A 167 -7.16 16.51 -15.10
N LEU A 168 -7.92 16.04 -16.09
CA LEU A 168 -7.87 16.53 -17.47
C LEU A 168 -8.41 17.98 -17.60
N GLU A 169 -9.36 18.36 -16.74
CA GLU A 169 -9.82 19.76 -16.65
C GLU A 169 -8.68 20.70 -16.22
N ASN A 170 -7.94 20.33 -15.16
CA ASN A 170 -6.76 21.07 -14.71
C ASN A 170 -5.86 20.18 -13.83
N PRO A 171 -4.63 19.87 -14.26
CA PRO A 171 -3.72 19.00 -13.50
C PRO A 171 -3.25 19.60 -12.15
N ARG A 172 -3.59 20.87 -11.85
CA ARG A 172 -3.30 21.47 -10.53
C ARG A 172 -4.34 21.11 -9.46
N TYR A 173 -5.48 20.50 -9.84
CA TYR A 173 -6.55 20.15 -8.90
C TYR A 173 -6.30 18.83 -8.14
N LEU A 174 -5.03 18.47 -7.88
CA LEU A 174 -4.65 17.19 -7.28
C LEU A 174 -5.35 16.89 -5.96
N THR A 175 -5.57 17.89 -5.10
CA THR A 175 -6.35 17.70 -3.87
C THR A 175 -7.78 17.23 -4.18
N ARG A 176 -8.46 17.84 -5.15
CA ARG A 176 -9.80 17.42 -5.57
C ARG A 176 -9.76 16.06 -6.28
N VAL A 177 -8.80 15.84 -7.17
CA VAL A 177 -8.66 14.62 -7.97
C VAL A 177 -8.50 13.37 -7.12
N LYS A 178 -7.75 13.46 -6.01
CA LYS A 178 -7.25 12.32 -5.23
C LYS A 178 -7.94 12.13 -3.87
N ASN A 179 -8.88 13.00 -3.46
CA ASN A 179 -9.39 13.02 -2.08
C ASN A 179 -10.91 12.83 -1.94
N TYR A 180 -11.56 12.11 -2.84
CA TYR A 180 -12.93 11.66 -2.60
C TYR A 180 -12.94 10.49 -1.59
N PRO A 181 -13.99 10.33 -0.77
CA PRO A 181 -14.14 9.15 0.08
C PRO A 181 -13.99 7.86 -0.72
N THR A 182 -13.37 6.84 -0.13
CA THR A 182 -13.06 5.52 -0.72
C THR A 182 -12.01 5.52 -1.85
N PHE A 183 -11.34 6.66 -2.10
CA PHE A 183 -10.34 6.77 -3.17
C PHE A 183 -8.94 6.28 -2.78
N PHE A 184 -8.82 5.50 -1.71
CA PHE A 184 -7.57 4.82 -1.35
C PHE A 184 -7.86 3.49 -0.65
N SER A 185 -7.40 2.40 -1.23
CA SER A 185 -7.44 1.09 -0.58
C SER A 185 -6.04 0.52 -0.46
N PHE A 186 -5.75 -0.19 0.63
CA PHE A 186 -4.46 -0.84 0.86
C PHE A 186 -4.59 -2.07 1.77
N GLY A 187 -3.65 -2.99 1.68
CA GLY A 187 -3.70 -4.28 2.36
C GLY A 187 -4.10 -5.41 1.40
N PRO A 188 -4.59 -6.56 1.86
CA PRO A 188 -4.93 -6.91 3.24
C PRO A 188 -3.71 -7.07 4.17
N ASP A 189 -2.56 -7.48 3.61
CA ASP A 189 -1.36 -7.79 4.36
C ASP A 189 -0.33 -6.68 4.27
N LEU A 190 0.27 -6.33 5.42
CA LEU A 190 1.60 -5.74 5.47
C LEU A 190 2.63 -6.88 5.34
N ILE A 191 3.41 -6.88 4.28
CA ILE A 191 4.49 -7.85 4.05
C ILE A 191 5.79 -7.20 4.47
N THR A 192 6.46 -7.75 5.49
CA THR A 192 7.70 -7.15 5.98
C THR A 192 8.77 -7.13 4.90
N ILE A 193 9.63 -6.12 4.95
CA ILE A 193 10.66 -5.93 3.90
C ILE A 193 11.59 -7.14 3.78
N ASP A 194 11.88 -7.83 4.88
CA ASP A 194 12.70 -9.05 4.89
C ASP A 194 12.04 -10.17 4.09
N GLU A 195 10.71 -10.35 4.20
CA GLU A 195 9.99 -11.36 3.42
C GLU A 195 10.01 -11.02 1.94
N VAL A 196 9.81 -9.75 1.58
CA VAL A 196 9.90 -9.31 0.18
C VAL A 196 11.28 -9.61 -0.39
N LEU A 197 12.34 -9.24 0.33
CA LEU A 197 13.73 -9.44 -0.12
C LEU A 197 14.14 -10.91 -0.14
N SER A 198 13.54 -11.76 0.69
CA SER A 198 13.76 -13.21 0.65
C SER A 198 13.20 -13.86 -0.62
N ALA A 199 12.14 -13.28 -1.19
CA ALA A 199 11.57 -13.72 -2.46
C ALA A 199 12.37 -13.23 -3.68
N GLY A 200 13.23 -12.22 -3.50
CA GLY A 200 14.09 -11.68 -4.55
C GLY A 200 14.35 -10.18 -4.43
N PRO A 201 15.16 -9.61 -5.32
CA PRO A 201 15.41 -8.17 -5.34
C PRO A 201 14.13 -7.37 -5.53
N LEU A 202 13.93 -6.31 -4.73
CA LEU A 202 12.76 -5.43 -4.82
C LEU A 202 12.54 -4.89 -6.25
N ALA A 203 13.60 -4.61 -6.98
CA ALA A 203 13.54 -4.15 -8.37
C ALA A 203 12.79 -5.12 -9.32
N ARG A 204 12.75 -6.42 -9.00
CA ARG A 204 12.02 -7.43 -9.77
C ARG A 204 10.58 -7.67 -9.31
N LEU A 205 10.16 -7.01 -8.23
CA LEU A 205 8.79 -7.13 -7.75
C LEU A 205 7.84 -6.59 -8.81
N ARG A 206 6.91 -7.43 -9.25
CA ARG A 206 5.86 -7.07 -10.20
C ARG A 206 4.76 -6.31 -9.49
N VAL A 207 4.24 -5.26 -10.14
CA VAL A 207 3.03 -4.52 -9.76
C VAL A 207 2.05 -4.63 -10.90
N ALA A 208 0.84 -5.12 -10.65
CA ALA A 208 -0.16 -5.31 -11.69
C ALA A 208 -1.51 -4.72 -11.31
N THR A 209 -2.09 -3.94 -12.22
CA THR A 209 -3.48 -3.49 -12.18
C THR A 209 -4.38 -4.58 -12.74
N LEU A 210 -5.34 -5.05 -11.93
CA LEU A 210 -6.35 -6.03 -12.34
C LEU A 210 -7.69 -5.33 -12.55
N HIS A 211 -8.42 -5.77 -13.59
CA HIS A 211 -9.77 -5.34 -13.89
C HIS A 211 -10.65 -6.57 -14.19
N ASN A 212 -11.68 -6.76 -13.40
CA ASN A 212 -12.60 -7.89 -13.53
C ASN A 212 -11.89 -9.26 -13.60
N GLY A 213 -10.85 -9.43 -12.75
CA GLY A 213 -10.06 -10.64 -12.66
C GLY A 213 -8.96 -10.82 -13.72
N ALA A 214 -8.89 -9.95 -14.72
CA ALA A 214 -7.83 -9.98 -15.74
C ALA A 214 -6.76 -8.92 -15.47
N VAL A 215 -5.51 -9.22 -15.85
CA VAL A 215 -4.42 -8.23 -15.82
C VAL A 215 -4.70 -7.17 -16.90
N HIS A 216 -4.88 -5.92 -16.47
CA HIS A 216 -5.01 -4.77 -17.37
C HIS A 216 -3.64 -4.27 -17.81
N ARG A 217 -2.76 -4.02 -16.85
CA ARG A 217 -1.37 -3.58 -17.08
C ARG A 217 -0.48 -4.03 -15.93
N ASP A 218 0.77 -4.31 -16.24
CA ASP A 218 1.78 -4.60 -15.23
C ASP A 218 3.16 -4.11 -15.64
N ASP A 219 4.01 -3.94 -14.64
CA ASP A 219 5.45 -3.69 -14.79
C ASP A 219 6.14 -4.11 -13.48
N THR A 220 7.45 -4.01 -13.46
CA THR A 220 8.25 -4.23 -12.25
C THR A 220 8.68 -2.91 -11.62
N VAL A 221 9.11 -2.97 -10.37
CA VAL A 221 9.69 -1.80 -9.66
C VAL A 221 10.89 -1.21 -10.43
N ALA A 222 11.62 -2.02 -11.19
CA ALA A 222 12.70 -1.51 -12.05
C ALA A 222 12.22 -0.61 -13.19
N GLY A 223 10.93 -0.67 -13.58
CA GLY A 223 10.32 0.22 -14.58
C GLY A 223 9.99 1.63 -14.05
N MET A 224 10.13 1.86 -12.75
CA MET A 224 9.93 3.18 -12.15
C MET A 224 10.99 4.17 -12.59
N THR A 225 10.59 5.43 -12.82
CA THR A 225 11.52 6.54 -13.09
C THR A 225 12.36 6.89 -11.86
N PHE A 226 11.72 6.93 -10.70
CA PHE A 226 12.37 7.09 -9.40
C PHE A 226 12.13 5.83 -8.59
N SER A 227 13.22 5.20 -8.14
CA SER A 227 13.15 4.01 -7.29
C SER A 227 12.49 4.30 -5.94
N PRO A 228 11.96 3.29 -5.22
CA PRO A 228 11.42 3.45 -3.88
C PRO A 228 12.36 4.17 -2.90
N ALA A 229 13.67 3.88 -2.98
CA ALA A 229 14.69 4.54 -2.14
C ALA A 229 14.85 6.02 -2.47
N GLU A 230 14.89 6.38 -3.76
CA GLU A 230 14.96 7.78 -4.20
C GLU A 230 13.72 8.57 -3.81
N LEU A 231 12.52 7.97 -3.96
CA LEU A 231 11.26 8.59 -3.55
C LEU A 231 11.23 8.89 -2.06
N LEU A 232 11.59 7.92 -1.21
CA LEU A 232 11.61 8.12 0.23
C LEU A 232 12.68 9.12 0.65
N SER A 233 13.89 9.02 0.10
CA SER A 233 14.97 9.99 0.35
C SER A 233 14.50 11.39 -0.01
N PHE A 234 14.06 11.63 -1.25
CA PHE A 234 13.62 12.94 -1.73
C PHE A 234 12.56 13.57 -0.81
N HIS A 235 11.48 12.84 -0.54
CA HIS A 235 10.38 13.38 0.26
C HIS A 235 10.74 13.52 1.74
N SER A 236 11.69 12.72 2.25
CA SER A 236 12.19 12.89 3.62
C SER A 236 12.91 14.23 3.84
N HIS A 237 13.45 14.85 2.79
CA HIS A 237 14.02 16.21 2.86
C HIS A 237 12.95 17.30 2.84
N VAL A 238 11.75 16.98 2.34
CA VAL A 238 10.61 17.90 2.33
C VAL A 238 9.84 17.82 3.64
N MET A 239 9.58 16.61 4.14
CA MET A 239 8.79 16.39 5.36
C MET A 239 9.23 15.11 6.09
N PRO A 240 9.16 15.07 7.43
CA PRO A 240 9.43 13.84 8.17
C PRO A 240 8.35 12.79 7.89
N PHE A 241 8.75 11.51 7.85
CA PHE A 241 7.87 10.36 7.86
C PHE A 241 7.89 9.67 9.22
N TYR A 242 6.79 9.07 9.60
CA TYR A 242 6.59 8.41 10.89
C TYR A 242 6.11 6.97 10.68
N PRO A 243 6.29 6.08 11.69
CA PRO A 243 5.77 4.72 11.61
C PRO A 243 4.28 4.70 11.24
N GLY A 244 3.93 3.86 10.27
CA GLY A 244 2.58 3.75 9.71
C GLY A 244 2.24 4.75 8.61
N ASP A 245 3.10 5.73 8.28
CA ASP A 245 2.93 6.52 7.06
C ASP A 245 3.09 5.63 5.82
N ILE A 246 2.33 5.95 4.76
CA ILE A 246 2.36 5.21 3.50
C ILE A 246 2.91 6.11 2.40
N LEU A 247 3.91 5.61 1.65
CA LEU A 247 4.37 6.19 0.40
C LEU A 247 3.94 5.27 -0.74
N SER A 248 2.95 5.69 -1.54
CA SER A 248 2.44 4.99 -2.71
C SER A 248 3.23 5.41 -3.94
N THR A 249 3.83 4.45 -4.65
CA THR A 249 4.99 4.71 -5.53
C THR A 249 4.66 4.98 -6.99
N GLY A 250 3.38 5.08 -7.32
CA GLY A 250 2.89 5.23 -8.69
C GLY A 250 2.53 3.92 -9.36
N THR A 251 1.70 4.00 -10.39
CA THR A 251 1.12 2.86 -11.11
C THR A 251 1.81 2.58 -12.45
N PRO A 252 1.92 1.31 -12.87
CA PRO A 252 2.29 0.95 -14.24
C PRO A 252 1.19 1.28 -15.27
N GLY A 253 -0.06 1.42 -14.81
CA GLY A 253 -1.17 1.79 -15.69
C GLY A 253 -2.51 1.87 -14.96
N ALA A 254 -3.24 2.95 -15.24
CA ALA A 254 -4.59 3.20 -14.74
C ALA A 254 -5.65 2.46 -15.57
N VAL A 255 -6.74 2.03 -14.94
CA VAL A 255 -7.90 1.46 -15.62
C VAL A 255 -9.16 2.27 -15.29
N PRO A 256 -9.94 2.71 -16.30
CA PRO A 256 -11.26 3.31 -16.06
C PRO A 256 -12.18 2.33 -15.34
N ILE A 257 -12.93 2.84 -14.35
CA ILE A 257 -13.84 2.04 -13.53
C ILE A 257 -15.27 2.60 -13.54
N VAL A 258 -16.23 1.69 -13.48
CA VAL A 258 -17.65 2.01 -13.39
C VAL A 258 -18.34 1.11 -12.35
N PRO A 259 -19.51 1.49 -11.81
CA PRO A 259 -20.29 0.62 -10.93
C PRO A 259 -20.50 -0.77 -11.53
N GLY A 260 -20.22 -1.82 -10.74
CA GLY A 260 -20.29 -3.22 -11.16
C GLY A 260 -18.92 -3.86 -11.47
N ASP A 261 -17.87 -3.05 -11.64
CA ASP A 261 -16.51 -3.56 -11.81
C ASP A 261 -15.92 -4.10 -10.49
N VAL A 262 -14.88 -4.93 -10.63
CA VAL A 262 -13.97 -5.32 -9.56
C VAL A 262 -12.55 -4.96 -9.98
N VAL A 263 -11.88 -4.17 -9.18
CA VAL A 263 -10.49 -3.78 -9.44
C VAL A 263 -9.54 -4.39 -8.42
N GLY A 264 -8.29 -4.58 -8.83
CA GLY A 264 -7.29 -5.18 -7.95
C GLY A 264 -5.87 -4.67 -8.18
N CYS A 265 -5.06 -4.85 -7.14
CA CYS A 265 -3.61 -4.70 -7.16
C CYS A 265 -2.97 -6.03 -6.78
N GLU A 266 -2.16 -6.60 -7.68
CA GLU A 266 -1.33 -7.77 -7.38
C GLU A 266 0.13 -7.34 -7.26
N LEU A 267 0.78 -7.71 -6.16
CA LEU A 267 2.23 -7.58 -5.97
C LEU A 267 2.89 -8.94 -6.09
N GLY A 268 3.94 -9.00 -6.94
CA GLY A 268 4.66 -10.23 -7.21
C GLY A 268 3.72 -11.31 -7.74
N HIS A 269 4.19 -12.42 -8.18
CA HIS A 269 3.32 -13.51 -8.66
C HIS A 269 2.62 -14.20 -7.47
N GLY A 270 1.53 -13.59 -6.96
CA GLY A 270 0.76 -14.10 -5.82
C GLY A 270 1.36 -13.76 -4.44
N LEU A 271 2.30 -12.83 -4.35
CA LEU A 271 2.83 -12.38 -3.05
C LEU A 271 1.75 -11.68 -2.23
N ALA A 272 0.99 -10.77 -2.84
CA ALA A 272 -0.17 -10.11 -2.26
C ALA A 272 -1.20 -9.74 -3.31
N LEU A 273 -2.48 -9.83 -2.93
CA LEU A 273 -3.62 -9.43 -3.75
C LEU A 273 -4.58 -8.58 -2.94
N LEU A 274 -4.87 -7.38 -3.44
CA LEU A 274 -5.93 -6.50 -2.97
C LEU A 274 -7.01 -6.44 -4.03
N THR A 275 -8.28 -6.56 -3.66
CA THR A 275 -9.42 -6.37 -4.57
C THR A 275 -10.52 -5.60 -3.90
N ASN A 276 -11.22 -4.75 -4.67
CA ASN A 276 -12.37 -3.99 -4.23
C ASN A 276 -13.44 -3.96 -5.31
N PRO A 277 -14.72 -4.17 -4.98
CA PRO A 277 -15.83 -3.92 -5.90
C PRO A 277 -16.05 -2.41 -6.07
N VAL A 278 -16.63 -2.00 -7.21
CA VAL A 278 -16.97 -0.61 -7.54
C VAL A 278 -18.48 -0.43 -7.52
N VAL A 279 -18.98 0.62 -6.89
CA VAL A 279 -20.41 0.96 -6.80
C VAL A 279 -20.69 2.41 -7.15
#